data_07332ccb1bd695aca276d687f375f65a
#
_entry.id   07332ccb1bd695aca276d687f375f65a
#
_cell.length_a   1.000
_cell.length_b   1.000
_cell.length_c   1.000
_cell.angle_alpha   90.00
_cell.angle_beta   90.00
_cell.angle_gamma   90.00
#
_symmetry.space_group_name_H-M   'P 1'
#
loop_
_entity.id
_entity.type
_entity.pdbx_description
1 polymer ?
#
loop_
_entity_poly.entity_id
_entity_poly.type
_entity_poly.pdbx_seq_one_letter_code
_entity_poly.pdbx_strand_id
1 'polypeptide(L)'
;MIDLSSPGAVRLDPSGFEALVDAARHGSAGAPLEAKEALADERLDGVMSVMLDPAAVLRLVVAGPDTRLEHRGWLADGVLVLLLGVRTDLLQLMKTPPAFLPATLVRLTRMRPRHLPERVPAQFAAARLDELVSPDARLRAPALAEANADFAWRLDFWWDGGGRSLTAVDGDLGLRFAYPEVGRLVPVTNTFGYRVLSTVMAST
;
A
#
# COMPACT_ATOMS: atom_id res chain seq x y z
N MET A 1 15.14 -0.95 15.78
CA MET A 1 16.29 -1.16 14.85
C MET A 1 16.09 -0.30 13.60
N ILE A 2 17.10 0.47 13.24
CA ILE A 2 17.17 1.21 11.96
C ILE A 2 18.46 0.79 11.27
N ASP A 3 18.38 0.31 10.04
CA ASP A 3 19.51 -0.17 9.25
C ASP A 3 19.71 0.74 8.03
N LEU A 4 20.85 1.42 8.00
CA LEU A 4 21.28 2.34 6.96
C LEU A 4 22.22 1.69 5.92
N SER A 5 22.47 0.40 6.00
CA SER A 5 23.44 -0.28 5.12
C SER A 5 22.91 -0.52 3.70
N SER A 6 21.60 -0.48 3.50
CA SER A 6 21.00 -0.73 2.18
C SER A 6 21.07 0.51 1.28
N PRO A 7 21.61 0.42 0.05
CA PRO A 7 21.64 1.54 -0.86
C PRO A 7 20.21 1.95 -1.28
N GLY A 8 19.92 3.25 -1.28
CA GLY A 8 18.67 3.84 -1.76
C GLY A 8 17.44 3.66 -0.87
N ALA A 9 17.57 3.00 0.30
CA ALA A 9 16.47 2.82 1.22
C ALA A 9 16.95 2.65 2.66
N VAL A 10 16.10 3.02 3.62
CA VAL A 10 16.31 2.77 5.04
C VAL A 10 15.44 1.60 5.47
N ARG A 11 16.03 0.56 6.05
CA ARG A 11 15.31 -0.56 6.62
C ARG A 11 15.10 -0.35 8.11
N LEU A 12 13.91 -0.65 8.60
CA LEU A 12 13.57 -0.43 9.99
C LEU A 12 12.46 -1.40 10.43
N ASP A 13 12.40 -1.68 11.72
CA ASP A 13 11.24 -2.33 12.30
C ASP A 13 10.16 -1.29 12.65
N PRO A 14 8.93 -1.70 13.01
CA PRO A 14 7.85 -0.78 13.37
C PRO A 14 8.24 0.21 14.48
N SER A 15 8.96 -0.24 15.52
CA SER A 15 9.38 0.62 16.61
C SER A 15 10.44 1.64 16.20
N GLY A 16 11.36 1.26 15.30
CA GLY A 16 12.32 2.18 14.69
C GLY A 16 11.64 3.25 13.84
N PHE A 17 10.57 2.87 13.11
CA PHE A 17 9.78 3.82 12.35
C PHE A 17 9.07 4.83 13.27
N GLU A 18 8.43 4.36 14.34
CA GLU A 18 7.77 5.23 15.32
C GLU A 18 8.77 6.20 15.97
N ALA A 19 9.95 5.70 16.39
CA ALA A 19 11.00 6.53 16.98
C ALA A 19 11.51 7.59 15.99
N LEU A 20 11.64 7.25 14.70
CA LEU A 20 12.05 8.18 13.66
C LEU A 20 11.04 9.32 13.46
N VAL A 21 9.74 8.96 13.36
CA VAL A 21 8.64 9.92 13.20
C VAL A 21 8.52 10.81 14.43
N ASP A 22 8.64 10.24 15.63
CA ASP A 22 8.57 10.99 16.88
C ASP A 22 9.72 11.99 17.01
N ALA A 23 10.94 11.56 16.70
CA ALA A 23 12.10 12.43 16.67
C ALA A 23 11.97 13.58 15.66
N ALA A 24 11.36 13.32 14.50
CA ALA A 24 11.12 14.36 13.49
C ALA A 24 10.05 15.37 13.92
N ARG A 25 9.03 14.95 14.66
CA ARG A 25 7.94 15.81 15.16
C ARG A 25 8.33 16.68 16.34
N HIS A 26 9.04 16.10 17.29
CA HIS A 26 9.27 16.73 18.61
C HIS A 26 10.73 17.19 18.79
N GLY A 27 11.55 16.96 17.79
CA GLY A 27 13.00 17.25 17.85
C GLY A 27 13.80 16.07 18.38
N SER A 28 15.04 16.01 17.96
CA SER A 28 15.92 14.85 18.22
C SER A 28 16.53 14.81 19.64
N ALA A 29 16.29 15.80 20.52
CA ALA A 29 17.00 15.92 21.79
C ALA A 29 16.87 14.68 22.69
N GLY A 30 15.66 14.12 22.83
CA GLY A 30 15.37 12.91 23.60
C GLY A 30 15.33 11.61 22.80
N ALA A 31 15.55 11.67 21.48
CA ALA A 31 15.40 10.51 20.60
C ALA A 31 16.52 9.48 20.76
N PRO A 32 16.27 8.19 20.47
CA PRO A 32 17.32 7.17 20.38
C PRO A 32 18.42 7.56 19.38
N LEU A 33 19.66 7.11 19.65
CA LEU A 33 20.81 7.45 18.82
C LEU A 33 20.60 7.03 17.36
N GLU A 34 20.07 5.82 17.13
CA GLU A 34 19.75 5.31 15.78
C GLU A 34 18.79 6.22 15.00
N ALA A 35 17.79 6.80 15.67
CA ALA A 35 16.87 7.74 15.04
C ALA A 35 17.52 9.08 14.70
N LYS A 36 18.44 9.57 15.55
CA LYS A 36 19.23 10.78 15.28
C LYS A 36 20.15 10.61 14.08
N GLU A 37 20.87 9.48 14.05
CA GLU A 37 21.76 9.13 12.94
C GLU A 37 20.97 8.99 11.64
N ALA A 38 19.80 8.36 11.69
CA ALA A 38 18.93 8.22 10.53
C ALA A 38 18.44 9.58 10.02
N LEU A 39 17.99 10.48 10.90
CA LEU A 39 17.55 11.83 10.49
C LEU A 39 18.68 12.68 9.87
N ALA A 40 19.94 12.38 10.17
CA ALA A 40 21.10 13.04 9.56
C ALA A 40 21.55 12.39 8.24
N ASP A 41 20.92 11.27 7.84
CA ASP A 41 21.27 10.56 6.61
C ASP A 41 20.64 11.26 5.38
N GLU A 42 21.44 11.50 4.34
CA GLU A 42 21.00 12.19 3.10
C GLU A 42 19.83 11.50 2.38
N ARG A 43 19.66 10.19 2.58
CA ARG A 43 18.52 9.44 2.01
C ARG A 43 17.19 9.85 2.61
N LEU A 44 17.20 10.37 3.84
CA LEU A 44 16.02 10.88 4.53
C LEU A 44 15.86 12.41 4.40
N ASP A 45 16.75 13.06 3.63
CA ASP A 45 16.60 14.49 3.37
C ASP A 45 15.27 14.79 2.67
N GLY A 46 14.46 15.67 3.28
CA GLY A 46 13.11 16.01 2.85
C GLY A 46 12.05 14.91 3.07
N VAL A 47 12.42 13.70 3.47
CA VAL A 47 11.46 12.59 3.68
C VAL A 47 10.50 12.92 4.81
N MET A 48 11.01 13.41 5.93
CA MET A 48 10.18 13.71 7.09
C MET A 48 9.23 14.89 6.84
N SER A 49 9.63 15.91 6.09
CA SER A 49 8.74 17.02 5.73
C SER A 49 7.55 16.53 4.91
N VAL A 50 7.79 15.69 3.89
CA VAL A 50 6.72 15.09 3.08
C VAL A 50 5.78 14.20 3.91
N MET A 51 6.32 13.45 4.87
CA MET A 51 5.49 12.57 5.72
C MET A 51 4.67 13.33 6.75
N LEU A 52 5.17 14.46 7.25
CA LEU A 52 4.50 15.24 8.29
C LEU A 52 3.46 16.21 7.75
N ASP A 53 3.64 16.68 6.51
CA ASP A 53 2.72 17.60 5.82
C ASP A 53 2.49 17.16 4.35
N PRO A 54 1.82 16.02 4.14
CA PRO A 54 1.58 15.49 2.80
C PRO A 54 0.40 16.14 2.11
N ALA A 55 0.54 16.48 0.84
CA ALA A 55 -0.57 16.86 -0.02
C ALA A 55 -1.51 15.69 -0.35
N ALA A 56 -0.96 14.47 -0.38
CA ALA A 56 -1.75 13.25 -0.54
C ALA A 56 -1.11 12.07 0.21
N VAL A 57 -1.97 11.15 0.65
CA VAL A 57 -1.57 9.92 1.36
C VAL A 57 -2.15 8.72 0.65
N LEU A 58 -1.38 7.66 0.51
CA LEU A 58 -1.86 6.38 0.04
C LEU A 58 -1.60 5.29 1.08
N ARG A 59 -2.49 4.32 1.09
CA ARG A 59 -2.36 3.08 1.86
C ARG A 59 -2.72 1.91 0.96
N LEU A 60 -1.80 0.97 0.78
CA LEU A 60 -2.05 -0.28 0.07
C LEU A 60 -1.91 -1.44 1.05
N VAL A 61 -2.97 -2.21 1.21
CA VAL A 61 -2.95 -3.49 1.92
C VAL A 61 -2.99 -4.61 0.91
N VAL A 62 -2.07 -5.57 1.02
CA VAL A 62 -2.08 -6.81 0.22
C VAL A 62 -2.15 -7.98 1.19
N ALA A 63 -3.14 -8.82 1.03
CA ALA A 63 -3.45 -9.87 1.99
C ALA A 63 -3.79 -11.20 1.29
N GLY A 64 -3.11 -12.25 1.68
CA GLY A 64 -3.48 -13.65 1.43
C GLY A 64 -4.10 -14.27 2.68
N PRO A 65 -4.45 -15.57 2.66
CA PRO A 65 -5.06 -16.22 3.81
C PRO A 65 -4.26 -16.04 5.12
N ASP A 66 -2.96 -16.27 5.07
CA ASP A 66 -2.06 -16.24 6.23
C ASP A 66 -1.11 -15.05 6.25
N THR A 67 -1.10 -14.25 5.20
CA THR A 67 -0.17 -13.13 5.05
C THR A 67 -0.91 -11.81 4.89
N ARG A 68 -0.35 -10.74 5.44
CA ARG A 68 -0.84 -9.39 5.25
C ARG A 68 0.32 -8.41 5.31
N LEU A 69 0.47 -7.63 4.26
CA LEU A 69 1.44 -6.56 4.19
C LEU A 69 0.70 -5.23 4.01
N GLU A 70 1.19 -4.22 4.67
CA GLU A 70 0.70 -2.86 4.53
C GLU A 70 1.84 -1.98 4.00
N HIS A 71 1.53 -1.20 2.99
CA HIS A 71 2.41 -0.22 2.39
C HIS A 71 1.75 1.15 2.53
N ARG A 72 2.53 2.17 2.80
CA ARG A 72 2.07 3.55 2.89
C ARG A 72 2.88 4.43 1.96
N GLY A 73 2.28 5.53 1.53
CA GLY A 73 2.98 6.54 0.76
C GLY A 73 2.46 7.93 1.09
N TRP A 74 3.35 8.89 0.99
CA TRP A 74 3.08 10.31 1.20
C TRP A 74 3.63 11.09 0.01
N LEU A 75 2.84 12.00 -0.50
CA LEU A 75 3.16 12.80 -1.66
C LEU A 75 3.10 14.27 -1.30
N ALA A 76 4.16 15.02 -1.53
CA ALA A 76 4.21 16.47 -1.47
C ALA A 76 5.35 16.98 -2.35
N ASP A 77 5.22 18.19 -2.92
CA ASP A 77 6.26 18.90 -3.66
C ASP A 77 6.96 18.08 -4.75
N GLY A 78 6.21 17.20 -5.44
CA GLY A 78 6.77 16.34 -6.48
C GLY A 78 7.66 15.21 -5.95
N VAL A 79 7.63 14.95 -4.66
CA VAL A 79 8.34 13.84 -3.99
C VAL A 79 7.34 12.82 -3.48
N LEU A 80 7.60 11.56 -3.74
CA LEU A 80 6.88 10.42 -3.17
C LEU A 80 7.77 9.71 -2.15
N VAL A 81 7.30 9.59 -0.94
CA VAL A 81 7.89 8.76 0.11
C VAL A 81 7.08 7.48 0.23
N LEU A 82 7.74 6.33 0.20
CA LEU A 82 7.11 5.02 0.35
C LEU A 82 7.66 4.31 1.59
N LEU A 83 6.75 3.80 2.42
CA LEU A 83 7.03 2.85 3.48
C LEU A 83 6.47 1.50 3.05
N LEU A 84 7.34 0.60 2.66
CA LEU A 84 6.98 -0.73 2.16
C LEU A 84 7.08 -1.76 3.29
N GLY A 85 5.99 -2.47 3.58
CA GLY A 85 6.04 -3.67 4.39
C GLY A 85 6.71 -4.79 3.61
N VAL A 86 7.91 -5.20 4.03
CA VAL A 86 8.65 -6.32 3.42
C VAL A 86 8.27 -7.63 4.10
N ARG A 87 8.15 -7.58 5.42
CA ARG A 87 7.63 -8.62 6.30
C ARG A 87 6.89 -7.95 7.44
N THR A 88 6.28 -8.73 8.30
CA THR A 88 5.53 -8.21 9.47
C THR A 88 6.39 -7.35 10.40
N ASP A 89 7.68 -7.68 10.50
CA ASP A 89 8.67 -7.06 11.37
C ASP A 89 9.69 -6.18 10.64
N LEU A 90 9.57 -6.04 9.32
CA LEU A 90 10.53 -5.32 8.50
C LEU A 90 9.84 -4.37 7.53
N LEU A 91 10.15 -3.10 7.67
CA LEU A 91 9.72 -2.01 6.81
C LEU A 91 10.90 -1.48 6.00
N GLN A 92 10.60 -0.91 4.86
CA GLN A 92 11.58 -0.23 4.01
C GLN A 92 11.05 1.15 3.65
N LEU A 93 11.77 2.19 4.08
CA LEU A 93 11.46 3.58 3.78
C LEU A 93 12.34 4.07 2.63
N MET A 94 11.73 4.68 1.62
CA MET A 94 12.45 5.18 0.46
C MET A 94 11.77 6.39 -0.17
N LYS A 95 12.59 7.25 -0.79
CA LYS A 95 12.15 8.38 -1.61
C LYS A 95 12.21 7.98 -3.09
N THR A 96 11.20 8.35 -3.87
CA THR A 96 11.14 8.05 -5.30
C THR A 96 10.35 9.13 -6.06
N PRO A 97 10.60 9.36 -7.34
CA PRO A 97 9.74 10.21 -8.16
C PRO A 97 8.32 9.65 -8.25
N PRO A 98 7.27 10.50 -8.17
CA PRO A 98 5.87 10.06 -8.25
C PRO A 98 5.53 9.27 -9.51
N ALA A 99 6.20 9.55 -10.63
CA ALA A 99 6.02 8.84 -11.89
C ALA A 99 6.23 7.31 -11.80
N PHE A 100 6.98 6.83 -10.79
CA PHE A 100 7.19 5.39 -10.58
C PHE A 100 6.08 4.71 -9.76
N LEU A 101 5.16 5.48 -9.18
CA LEU A 101 4.13 4.90 -8.30
C LEU A 101 3.22 3.89 -9.01
N PRO A 102 2.69 4.13 -10.25
CA PRO A 102 1.86 3.13 -10.92
C PRO A 102 2.59 1.78 -11.11
N ALA A 103 3.85 1.80 -11.55
CA ALA A 103 4.64 0.60 -11.72
C ALA A 103 4.94 -0.10 -10.38
N THR A 104 5.15 0.67 -9.32
CA THR A 104 5.35 0.14 -7.97
C THR A 104 4.08 -0.54 -7.45
N LEU A 105 2.91 0.09 -7.60
CA LEU A 105 1.63 -0.49 -7.22
C LEU A 105 1.35 -1.79 -7.97
N VAL A 106 1.59 -1.83 -9.28
CA VAL A 106 1.45 -3.06 -10.09
C VAL A 106 2.32 -4.19 -9.55
N ARG A 107 3.57 -3.90 -9.18
CA ARG A 107 4.47 -4.89 -8.60
C ARG A 107 4.02 -5.36 -7.22
N LEU A 108 3.60 -4.46 -6.35
CA LEU A 108 3.12 -4.79 -5.01
C LEU A 108 1.81 -5.59 -5.04
N THR A 109 0.89 -5.25 -5.94
CA THR A 109 -0.37 -5.98 -6.16
C THR A 109 -0.20 -7.26 -6.98
N ARG A 110 1.03 -7.60 -7.37
CA ARG A 110 1.35 -8.79 -8.17
C ARG A 110 0.57 -8.88 -9.49
N MET A 111 0.09 -7.76 -10.00
CA MET A 111 -0.63 -7.72 -11.27
C MET A 111 0.30 -8.17 -12.40
N ARG A 112 -0.12 -9.18 -13.17
CA ARG A 112 0.62 -9.71 -14.30
C ARG A 112 -0.33 -10.09 -15.43
N PRO A 113 0.09 -9.97 -16.70
CA PRO A 113 -0.74 -10.39 -17.82
C PRO A 113 -1.19 -11.84 -17.65
N ARG A 114 -2.50 -12.06 -17.79
CA ARG A 114 -3.13 -13.39 -17.74
C ARG A 114 -4.21 -13.46 -18.80
N HIS A 115 -4.53 -14.65 -19.28
CA HIS A 115 -5.79 -14.86 -19.98
C HIS A 115 -6.94 -14.54 -19.04
N LEU A 116 -7.93 -13.79 -19.55
CA LEU A 116 -9.17 -13.59 -18.82
C LEU A 116 -9.96 -14.90 -18.90
N PRO A 117 -10.24 -15.55 -17.76
CA PRO A 117 -11.26 -16.56 -17.72
C PRO A 117 -12.63 -15.92 -18.02
N GLU A 118 -13.66 -16.73 -18.12
CA GLU A 118 -15.02 -16.27 -18.42
C GLU A 118 -15.41 -15.05 -17.59
N ARG A 119 -15.95 -14.04 -18.28
CA ARG A 119 -16.28 -12.73 -17.70
C ARG A 119 -17.56 -12.77 -16.86
N VAL A 120 -17.70 -13.72 -15.96
CA VAL A 120 -18.86 -13.82 -15.09
C VAL A 120 -18.62 -13.04 -13.80
N PRO A 121 -19.35 -11.94 -13.55
CA PRO A 121 -19.31 -11.26 -12.27
C PRO A 121 -19.77 -12.19 -11.16
N ALA A 122 -19.03 -12.25 -10.06
CA ALA A 122 -19.42 -12.99 -8.87
C ALA A 122 -20.13 -12.06 -7.89
N GLN A 123 -21.19 -12.53 -7.24
CA GLN A 123 -21.78 -11.80 -6.12
C GLN A 123 -20.86 -11.88 -4.90
N PHE A 124 -20.66 -10.76 -4.24
CA PHE A 124 -19.92 -10.67 -2.99
C PHE A 124 -20.47 -9.53 -2.14
N ALA A 125 -20.91 -9.83 -0.94
CA ALA A 125 -21.58 -8.85 -0.08
C ALA A 125 -20.66 -7.67 0.25
N ALA A 126 -21.14 -6.46 0.01
CA ALA A 126 -20.36 -5.22 0.28
C ALA A 126 -19.87 -5.14 1.73
N ALA A 127 -20.70 -5.58 2.71
CA ALA A 127 -20.35 -5.61 4.12
C ALA A 127 -19.14 -6.52 4.45
N ARG A 128 -18.78 -7.44 3.55
CA ARG A 128 -17.66 -8.37 3.73
C ARG A 128 -16.38 -7.95 3.02
N LEU A 129 -16.39 -6.85 2.27
CA LEU A 129 -15.20 -6.39 1.55
C LEU A 129 -14.02 -6.07 2.47
N ASP A 130 -14.30 -5.55 3.67
CA ASP A 130 -13.26 -5.26 4.66
C ASP A 130 -12.63 -6.52 5.22
N GLU A 131 -13.36 -7.65 5.22
CA GLU A 131 -12.83 -8.94 5.66
C GLU A 131 -11.71 -9.45 4.75
N LEU A 132 -11.77 -9.16 3.43
CA LEU A 132 -10.76 -9.57 2.45
C LEU A 132 -9.33 -9.10 2.80
N VAL A 133 -9.22 -7.97 3.48
CA VAL A 133 -7.94 -7.36 3.88
C VAL A 133 -7.80 -7.21 5.39
N SER A 134 -8.67 -7.87 6.15
CA SER A 134 -8.68 -7.82 7.62
C SER A 134 -7.31 -8.21 8.21
N PRO A 135 -6.85 -7.58 9.30
CA PRO A 135 -5.71 -8.06 10.06
C PRO A 135 -5.96 -9.44 10.71
N ASP A 136 -7.22 -9.76 11.02
CA ASP A 136 -7.59 -11.08 11.56
C ASP A 136 -7.69 -12.12 10.43
N ALA A 137 -6.79 -13.10 10.43
CA ALA A 137 -6.78 -14.20 9.46
C ALA A 137 -8.05 -15.06 9.53
N ARG A 138 -8.74 -15.13 10.68
CA ARG A 138 -9.99 -15.89 10.86
C ARG A 138 -11.16 -15.28 10.08
N LEU A 139 -11.14 -13.97 9.85
CA LEU A 139 -12.12 -13.28 8.99
C LEU A 139 -11.66 -13.32 7.54
N ARG A 140 -10.37 -13.12 7.30
CA ARG A 140 -9.79 -12.97 5.97
C ARG A 140 -9.81 -14.26 5.16
N ALA A 141 -9.38 -15.38 5.73
CA ALA A 141 -9.28 -16.63 5.00
C ALA A 141 -10.63 -17.13 4.47
N PRO A 142 -11.75 -17.14 5.26
CA PRO A 142 -13.06 -17.48 4.73
C PRO A 142 -13.56 -16.50 3.65
N ALA A 143 -13.29 -15.20 3.78
CA ALA A 143 -13.71 -14.21 2.79
C ALA A 143 -12.98 -14.40 1.45
N LEU A 144 -11.67 -14.69 1.49
CA LEU A 144 -10.89 -15.01 0.28
C LEU A 144 -11.37 -16.30 -0.37
N ALA A 145 -11.67 -17.34 0.42
CA ALA A 145 -12.20 -18.61 -0.09
C ALA A 145 -13.56 -18.41 -0.77
N GLU A 146 -14.49 -17.66 -0.18
CA GLU A 146 -15.78 -17.31 -0.80
C GLU A 146 -15.60 -16.50 -2.09
N ALA A 147 -14.65 -15.57 -2.09
CA ALA A 147 -14.30 -14.82 -3.29
C ALA A 147 -13.59 -15.67 -4.35
N ASN A 148 -13.23 -16.92 -4.06
CA ASN A 148 -12.35 -17.75 -4.89
C ASN A 148 -11.10 -16.97 -5.32
N ALA A 149 -10.33 -16.52 -4.31
CA ALA A 149 -9.17 -15.67 -4.49
C ALA A 149 -7.98 -16.16 -3.66
N ASP A 150 -6.79 -16.11 -4.24
CA ASP A 150 -5.53 -16.41 -3.56
C ASP A 150 -5.09 -15.26 -2.67
N PHE A 151 -5.40 -14.04 -3.10
CA PHE A 151 -5.15 -12.83 -2.34
C PHE A 151 -6.09 -11.69 -2.75
N ALA A 152 -6.17 -10.71 -1.87
CA ALA A 152 -6.86 -9.45 -2.11
C ALA A 152 -5.91 -8.27 -1.87
N TRP A 153 -6.24 -7.14 -2.44
CA TRP A 153 -5.59 -5.90 -2.09
C TRP A 153 -6.62 -4.77 -2.04
N ARG A 154 -6.32 -3.78 -1.20
CA ARG A 154 -7.08 -2.54 -1.08
C ARG A 154 -6.13 -1.38 -1.14
N LEU A 155 -6.38 -0.46 -2.07
CA LEU A 155 -5.72 0.82 -2.20
C LEU A 155 -6.68 1.90 -1.74
N ASP A 156 -6.30 2.61 -0.71
CA ASP A 156 -6.95 3.82 -0.25
C ASP A 156 -6.02 5.00 -0.60
N PHE A 157 -6.58 6.05 -1.16
CA PHE A 157 -5.86 7.25 -1.56
C PHE A 157 -6.63 8.49 -1.13
N TRP A 158 -5.98 9.38 -0.38
CA TRP A 158 -6.58 10.59 0.17
C TRP A 158 -5.74 11.80 -0.21
N TRP A 159 -6.41 12.90 -0.53
CA TRP A 159 -5.83 14.22 -0.78
C TRP A 159 -6.72 15.29 -0.17
N ASP A 160 -6.27 16.55 -0.17
CA ASP A 160 -7.11 17.65 0.31
C ASP A 160 -8.40 17.75 -0.52
N GLY A 161 -9.53 17.72 0.16
CA GLY A 161 -10.86 17.74 -0.45
C GLY A 161 -11.42 16.40 -0.92
N GLY A 162 -10.73 15.26 -0.75
CA GLY A 162 -11.31 13.98 -1.17
C GLY A 162 -10.50 12.72 -0.89
N GLY A 163 -11.06 11.61 -1.36
CA GLY A 163 -10.41 10.31 -1.27
C GLY A 163 -11.09 9.26 -2.16
N ARG A 164 -10.37 8.22 -2.45
CA ARG A 164 -10.85 7.06 -3.22
C ARG A 164 -10.35 5.77 -2.60
N SER A 165 -11.19 4.74 -2.68
CA SER A 165 -10.83 3.40 -2.24
C SER A 165 -11.11 2.41 -3.38
N LEU A 166 -10.19 1.48 -3.59
CA LEU A 166 -10.30 0.43 -4.59
C LEU A 166 -9.92 -0.89 -3.94
N THR A 167 -10.85 -1.85 -3.97
CA THR A 167 -10.60 -3.21 -3.49
C THR A 167 -10.62 -4.17 -4.67
N ALA A 168 -9.67 -5.08 -4.70
CA ALA A 168 -9.61 -6.12 -5.71
C ALA A 168 -9.19 -7.46 -5.10
N VAL A 169 -9.57 -8.53 -5.79
CA VAL A 169 -9.15 -9.89 -5.51
C VAL A 169 -8.49 -10.48 -6.75
N ASP A 170 -7.55 -11.39 -6.55
CA ASP A 170 -6.87 -12.11 -7.62
C ASP A 170 -6.69 -13.58 -7.24
N GLY A 171 -6.81 -14.47 -8.20
CA GLY A 171 -6.71 -15.92 -8.06
C GLY A 171 -6.87 -16.60 -9.41
N ASP A 172 -7.31 -17.85 -9.43
CA ASP A 172 -7.50 -18.63 -10.65
C ASP A 172 -8.49 -18.00 -11.61
N LEU A 173 -9.50 -17.31 -11.09
CA LEU A 173 -10.47 -16.55 -11.89
C LEU A 173 -9.96 -15.20 -12.38
N GLY A 174 -8.69 -14.88 -12.17
CA GLY A 174 -8.06 -13.64 -12.57
C GLY A 174 -8.40 -12.45 -11.66
N LEU A 175 -7.98 -11.26 -12.11
CA LEU A 175 -8.20 -10.01 -11.37
C LEU A 175 -9.66 -9.58 -11.46
N ARG A 176 -10.28 -9.30 -10.31
CA ARG A 176 -11.65 -8.80 -10.20
C ARG A 176 -11.69 -7.60 -9.26
N PHE A 177 -12.32 -6.53 -9.69
CA PHE A 177 -12.55 -5.35 -8.85
C PHE A 177 -13.88 -5.47 -8.11
N ALA A 178 -13.88 -5.03 -6.86
CA ALA A 178 -15.09 -4.92 -6.08
C ALA A 178 -15.86 -3.64 -6.44
N TYR A 179 -17.15 -3.82 -6.67
CA TYR A 179 -18.11 -2.73 -6.85
C TYR A 179 -19.13 -2.81 -5.69
N PRO A 180 -18.85 -2.11 -4.57
CA PRO A 180 -19.67 -2.22 -3.35
C PRO A 180 -21.11 -1.81 -3.56
N GLU A 181 -21.38 -0.84 -4.42
CA GLU A 181 -22.72 -0.33 -4.73
C GLU A 181 -23.64 -1.36 -5.38
N VAL A 182 -23.06 -2.38 -6.02
CA VAL A 182 -23.83 -3.47 -6.66
C VAL A 182 -23.55 -4.84 -6.04
N GLY A 183 -22.69 -4.90 -5.00
CA GLY A 183 -22.35 -6.14 -4.30
C GLY A 183 -21.69 -7.20 -5.21
N ARG A 184 -20.77 -6.80 -6.09
CA ARG A 184 -20.17 -7.69 -7.09
C ARG A 184 -18.67 -7.55 -7.20
N LEU A 185 -18.02 -8.68 -7.51
CA LEU A 185 -16.66 -8.75 -8.01
C LEU A 185 -16.71 -8.87 -9.55
N VAL A 186 -16.18 -7.88 -10.23
CA VAL A 186 -16.24 -7.79 -11.70
C VAL A 186 -14.86 -8.08 -12.29
N PRO A 187 -14.76 -9.08 -13.20
CA PRO A 187 -13.52 -9.38 -13.89
C PRO A 187 -13.00 -8.19 -14.70
N VAL A 188 -11.71 -7.91 -14.57
CA VAL A 188 -11.07 -6.82 -15.28
C VAL A 188 -9.76 -7.28 -15.93
N THR A 189 -9.38 -6.65 -17.04
CA THR A 189 -8.06 -6.89 -17.62
C THR A 189 -6.98 -6.22 -16.76
N ASN A 190 -5.78 -6.78 -16.73
CA ASN A 190 -4.65 -6.12 -16.07
C ASN A 190 -4.33 -4.75 -16.70
N THR A 191 -4.54 -4.59 -18.00
CA THR A 191 -4.42 -3.29 -18.68
C THR A 191 -5.42 -2.28 -18.14
N PHE A 192 -6.67 -2.69 -17.90
CA PHE A 192 -7.67 -1.82 -17.27
C PHE A 192 -7.27 -1.50 -15.82
N GLY A 193 -6.86 -2.51 -15.05
CA GLY A 193 -6.35 -2.32 -13.69
C GLY A 193 -5.19 -1.33 -13.63
N TYR A 194 -4.21 -1.46 -14.54
CA TYR A 194 -3.10 -0.51 -14.65
C TYR A 194 -3.59 0.93 -14.93
N ARG A 195 -4.52 1.09 -15.86
CA ARG A 195 -5.10 2.41 -16.17
C ARG A 195 -5.80 3.02 -14.97
N VAL A 196 -6.59 2.23 -14.23
CA VAL A 196 -7.25 2.70 -13.01
C VAL A 196 -6.23 3.17 -11.98
N LEU A 197 -5.19 2.38 -11.70
CA LEU A 197 -4.12 2.76 -10.77
C LEU A 197 -3.41 4.05 -11.24
N SER A 198 -3.16 4.20 -12.54
CA SER A 198 -2.53 5.41 -13.10
C SER A 198 -3.44 6.64 -13.01
N THR A 199 -4.77 6.46 -13.18
CA THR A 199 -5.75 7.56 -13.13
C THR A 199 -5.97 8.08 -11.72
N VAL A 200 -5.92 7.20 -10.71
CA VAL A 200 -6.01 7.59 -9.29
C VAL A 200 -4.94 8.64 -8.97
N MET A 201 -3.77 8.55 -9.62
CA MET A 201 -2.63 9.44 -9.42
C MET A 201 -2.69 10.75 -10.24
N ALA A 202 -3.39 10.75 -11.37
CA ALA A 202 -3.47 11.92 -12.23
C ALA A 202 -4.48 12.98 -11.73
N SER A 203 -5.17 12.68 -10.64
CA SER A 203 -6.23 13.53 -10.06
C SER A 203 -5.72 14.42 -8.91
N THR A 204 -4.41 14.45 -8.68
CA THR A 204 -3.67 15.31 -7.74
C THR A 204 -2.84 16.32 -8.53
#